data_1a7789d2e4f98fe90ff0fbfa9f93419c
#
_entry.id   1a7789d2e4f98fe90ff0fbfa9f93419c
#
_cell.length_a   1.000
_cell.length_b   1.000
_cell.length_c   1.000
_cell.angle_alpha   90.00
_cell.angle_beta   90.00
_cell.angle_gamma   90.00
#
_symmetry.space_group_name_H-M   'P 1'
#
loop_
_entity.id
_entity.type
_entity.pdbx_description
1 polymer ?
#
loop_
_entity_poly.entity_id
_entity_poly.type
_entity_poly.pdbx_seq_one_letter_code
_entity_poly.pdbx_strand_id
1 'polypeptide(L)'
;VVSVIKNLSNTSCPWDLAEFGGVARYASHWALGVIDGGGGRCFPGGHASAGFAFVGGYFALRRKQPVAARWWLAGAVLMGLVLGGSQQVRGAHFMSHTLWTGWLCWTTGWLVALAAVALRPRIAAFLHSTPAPVAD
;
A
#
# COMPACT_ATOMS: atom_id res chain seq x y z
N VAL A 1 1.61 3.34 5.53
CA VAL A 1 2.50 2.16 5.52
C VAL A 1 3.50 2.29 4.36
N VAL A 2 3.08 2.30 3.09
CA VAL A 2 3.97 2.33 1.91
C VAL A 2 4.97 3.49 1.97
N SER A 3 4.51 4.72 2.23
CA SER A 3 5.39 5.91 2.30
C SER A 3 6.43 5.81 3.43
N VAL A 4 6.07 5.22 4.57
CA VAL A 4 7.01 5.03 5.69
C VAL A 4 8.13 4.07 5.29
N ILE A 5 7.77 2.89 4.75
CA ILE A 5 8.76 1.90 4.31
C ILE A 5 9.64 2.49 3.21
N LYS A 6 9.05 3.21 2.26
CA LYS A 6 9.77 3.87 1.17
C LYS A 6 10.82 4.86 1.68
N ASN A 7 10.49 5.67 2.67
CA ASN A 7 11.42 6.65 3.24
C ASN A 7 12.58 6.01 4.01
N LEU A 8 12.40 4.79 4.50
CA LEU A 8 13.42 4.01 5.20
C LEU A 8 14.23 3.11 4.25
N SER A 9 13.82 2.98 2.99
CA SER A 9 14.46 2.12 2.01
C SER A 9 15.72 2.77 1.42
N ASN A 10 16.83 2.05 1.43
CA ASN A 10 18.08 2.43 0.75
C ASN A 10 18.18 1.88 -0.68
N THR A 11 17.14 1.18 -1.17
CA THR A 11 17.11 0.61 -2.51
C THR A 11 16.94 1.71 -3.54
N SER A 12 17.86 1.81 -4.48
CA SER A 12 17.81 2.75 -5.62
C SER A 12 16.88 2.26 -6.73
N CYS A 13 16.45 3.18 -7.57
CA CYS A 13 15.60 2.88 -8.72
C CYS A 13 16.39 2.20 -9.84
N PRO A 14 15.74 1.41 -10.73
CA PRO A 14 16.46 0.79 -11.87
C PRO A 14 17.29 1.77 -12.69
N TRP A 15 16.76 2.95 -13.00
CA TRP A 15 17.48 3.97 -13.77
C TRP A 15 18.75 4.53 -13.07
N ASP A 16 18.86 4.35 -11.74
CA ASP A 16 20.05 4.78 -10.99
C ASP A 16 21.15 3.71 -11.00
N LEU A 17 20.84 2.48 -11.45
CA LEU A 17 21.77 1.35 -11.44
C LEU A 17 22.78 1.43 -12.59
N ALA A 18 24.01 0.99 -12.32
CA ALA A 18 25.09 0.98 -13.30
C ALA A 18 24.74 0.16 -14.56
N GLU A 19 23.96 -0.92 -14.41
CA GLU A 19 23.47 -1.76 -15.50
C GLU A 19 22.57 -1.01 -16.50
N PHE A 20 21.97 0.11 -16.05
CA PHE A 20 21.08 0.95 -16.86
C PHE A 20 21.63 2.36 -17.07
N GLY A 21 22.94 2.57 -16.84
CA GLY A 21 23.63 3.84 -17.10
C GLY A 21 23.71 4.79 -15.89
N GLY A 22 23.25 4.38 -14.72
CA GLY A 22 23.41 5.11 -13.46
C GLY A 22 24.75 4.82 -12.77
N VAL A 23 24.82 5.12 -11.46
CA VAL A 23 26.06 4.96 -10.65
C VAL A 23 25.89 3.95 -9.51
N ALA A 24 24.66 3.59 -9.15
CA ALA A 24 24.36 2.68 -8.07
C ALA A 24 24.65 1.23 -8.44
N ARG A 25 25.04 0.42 -7.45
CA ARG A 25 25.16 -1.04 -7.62
C ARG A 25 23.86 -1.71 -7.23
N TYR A 26 23.47 -2.75 -7.97
CA TYR A 26 22.29 -3.49 -7.60
C TYR A 26 22.43 -4.08 -6.19
N ALA A 27 21.51 -3.70 -5.30
CA ALA A 27 21.32 -4.34 -4.00
C ALA A 27 19.86 -4.78 -3.87
N SER A 28 19.66 -6.02 -3.41
CA SER A 28 18.32 -6.52 -3.15
C SER A 28 17.64 -5.68 -2.07
N HIS A 29 16.36 -5.41 -2.22
CA HIS A 29 15.56 -4.73 -1.18
C HIS A 29 15.46 -5.52 0.15
N TRP A 30 15.90 -6.77 0.15
CA TRP A 30 16.08 -7.59 1.36
C TRP A 30 17.44 -7.40 2.04
N ALA A 31 18.40 -6.79 1.39
CA ALA A 31 19.70 -6.46 1.97
C ALA A 31 19.56 -5.19 2.83
N LEU A 32 18.95 -5.35 4.00
CA LEU A 32 18.66 -4.25 4.92
C LEU A 32 19.97 -3.57 5.37
N GLY A 33 20.00 -2.25 5.31
CA GLY A 33 21.15 -1.44 5.73
C GLY A 33 22.28 -1.33 4.71
N VAL A 34 22.18 -2.00 3.56
CA VAL A 34 23.16 -1.82 2.46
C VAL A 34 22.85 -0.51 1.73
N ILE A 35 23.89 0.33 1.59
CA ILE A 35 23.86 1.56 0.79
C ILE A 35 24.42 1.20 -0.59
N ASP A 36 23.60 1.30 -1.62
CA ASP A 36 23.93 0.91 -2.99
C ASP A 36 24.66 2.01 -3.81
N GLY A 37 24.85 3.19 -3.22
CA GLY A 37 25.51 4.33 -3.83
C GLY A 37 24.61 5.23 -4.67
N GLY A 38 23.31 4.96 -4.76
CA GLY A 38 22.34 5.80 -5.45
C GLY A 38 21.45 6.63 -4.51
N GLY A 39 20.32 7.09 -5.05
CA GLY A 39 19.38 7.97 -4.33
C GLY A 39 18.51 7.28 -3.28
N GLY A 40 18.45 5.94 -3.28
CA GLY A 40 17.58 5.17 -2.40
C GLY A 40 16.10 5.45 -2.58
N ARG A 41 15.29 5.08 -1.59
CA ARG A 41 13.84 5.39 -1.51
C ARG A 41 13.01 4.93 -2.71
N CYS A 42 13.41 3.84 -3.37
CA CYS A 42 12.69 3.32 -4.52
C CYS A 42 11.78 2.14 -4.22
N PHE A 43 11.95 1.48 -3.08
CA PHE A 43 11.12 0.37 -2.64
C PHE A 43 10.30 0.75 -1.39
N PRO A 44 9.02 0.39 -1.34
CA PRO A 44 8.15 -0.14 -2.39
C PRO A 44 7.65 0.94 -3.37
N GLY A 45 6.90 0.53 -4.43
CA GLY A 45 6.43 1.42 -5.49
C GLY A 45 5.33 2.39 -5.04
N GLY A 46 5.67 3.67 -4.87
CA GLY A 46 4.72 4.68 -4.36
C GLY A 46 3.52 4.93 -5.29
N HIS A 47 3.72 5.03 -6.60
CA HIS A 47 2.63 5.29 -7.56
C HIS A 47 1.61 4.16 -7.58
N ALA A 48 2.04 2.91 -7.50
CA ALA A 48 1.14 1.76 -7.43
C ALA A 48 0.23 1.80 -6.20
N SER A 49 0.68 2.40 -5.09
CA SER A 49 -0.12 2.51 -3.87
C SER A 49 -1.35 3.41 -4.04
N ALA A 50 -1.35 4.36 -4.97
CA ALA A 50 -2.52 5.20 -5.25
C ALA A 50 -3.71 4.37 -5.77
N GLY A 51 -3.44 3.29 -6.52
CA GLY A 51 -4.48 2.34 -6.95
C GLY A 51 -4.76 1.28 -5.88
N PHE A 52 -3.72 0.61 -5.39
CA PHE A 52 -3.89 -0.49 -4.43
C PHE A 52 -4.45 -0.06 -3.07
N ALA A 53 -4.36 1.22 -2.67
CA ALA A 53 -4.99 1.69 -1.43
C ALA A 53 -6.50 1.46 -1.41
N PHE A 54 -7.16 1.45 -2.57
CA PHE A 54 -8.60 1.21 -2.68
C PHE A 54 -9.02 -0.23 -2.41
N VAL A 55 -8.10 -1.21 -2.30
CA VAL A 55 -8.46 -2.60 -1.93
C VAL A 55 -9.15 -2.69 -0.57
N GLY A 56 -8.97 -1.71 0.31
CA GLY A 56 -9.71 -1.60 1.57
C GLY A 56 -11.23 -1.59 1.40
N GLY A 57 -11.74 -1.02 0.31
CA GLY A 57 -13.17 -1.01 -0.02
C GLY A 57 -13.77 -2.40 -0.22
N TYR A 58 -12.99 -3.35 -0.74
CA TYR A 58 -13.42 -4.76 -0.81
C TYR A 58 -13.78 -5.30 0.57
N PHE A 59 -12.96 -5.08 1.59
CA PHE A 59 -13.20 -5.57 2.93
C PHE A 59 -14.43 -4.92 3.57
N ALA A 60 -14.70 -3.66 3.26
CA ALA A 60 -15.89 -2.94 3.74
C ALA A 60 -17.19 -3.46 3.10
N LEU A 61 -17.16 -3.75 1.79
CA LEU A 61 -18.35 -4.10 1.01
C LEU A 61 -18.66 -5.59 1.01
N ARG A 62 -17.69 -6.49 1.14
CA ARG A 62 -17.81 -7.94 0.85
C ARG A 62 -18.94 -8.67 1.57
N ARG A 63 -19.36 -8.20 2.76
CA ARG A 63 -20.43 -8.84 3.55
C ARG A 63 -21.82 -8.42 3.10
N LYS A 64 -21.99 -7.15 2.72
CA LYS A 64 -23.32 -6.59 2.36
C LYS A 64 -23.55 -6.56 0.85
N GLN A 65 -22.52 -6.36 0.06
CA GLN A 65 -22.57 -6.17 -1.38
C GLN A 65 -21.44 -6.97 -2.08
N PRO A 66 -21.51 -8.32 -2.09
CA PRO A 66 -20.38 -9.15 -2.53
C PRO A 66 -20.03 -8.97 -4.00
N VAL A 67 -21.02 -8.68 -4.85
CA VAL A 67 -20.79 -8.42 -6.29
C VAL A 67 -20.05 -7.08 -6.48
N ALA A 68 -20.55 -6.00 -5.85
CA ALA A 68 -19.90 -4.69 -5.89
C ALA A 68 -18.48 -4.74 -5.31
N ALA A 69 -18.28 -5.50 -4.23
CA ALA A 69 -16.95 -5.69 -3.63
C ALA A 69 -15.95 -6.31 -4.61
N ARG A 70 -16.36 -7.32 -5.40
CA ARG A 70 -15.49 -7.94 -6.41
C ARG A 70 -15.11 -6.98 -7.52
N TRP A 71 -16.08 -6.20 -8.03
CA TRP A 71 -15.79 -5.19 -9.04
C TRP A 71 -14.91 -4.07 -8.50
N TRP A 72 -15.13 -3.65 -7.25
CA TRP A 72 -14.28 -2.69 -6.57
C TRP A 72 -12.83 -3.18 -6.44
N LEU A 73 -12.67 -4.45 -6.02
CA LEU A 73 -11.36 -5.07 -5.94
C LEU A 73 -10.67 -5.14 -7.31
N ALA A 74 -11.39 -5.59 -8.33
CA ALA A 74 -10.85 -5.68 -9.68
C ALA A 74 -10.38 -4.30 -10.19
N GLY A 75 -11.18 -3.25 -9.97
CA GLY A 75 -10.81 -1.87 -10.33
C GLY A 75 -9.58 -1.37 -9.57
N ALA A 76 -9.51 -1.60 -8.26
CA ALA A 76 -8.37 -1.22 -7.43
C ALA A 76 -7.07 -1.93 -7.86
N VAL A 77 -7.15 -3.23 -8.13
CA VAL A 77 -6.00 -4.03 -8.58
C VAL A 77 -5.55 -3.57 -9.97
N LEU A 78 -6.48 -3.41 -10.91
CA LEU A 78 -6.17 -2.93 -12.26
C LEU A 78 -5.48 -1.55 -12.21
N MET A 79 -6.03 -0.61 -11.44
CA MET A 79 -5.44 0.72 -11.29
C MET A 79 -4.03 0.64 -10.69
N GLY A 80 -3.83 -0.17 -9.65
CA GLY A 80 -2.52 -0.36 -9.03
C GLY A 80 -1.48 -0.95 -10.00
N LEU A 81 -1.91 -1.93 -10.83
CA LEU A 81 -1.05 -2.53 -11.85
C LEU A 81 -0.73 -1.56 -12.99
N VAL A 82 -1.70 -0.78 -13.46
CA VAL A 82 -1.49 0.24 -14.51
C VAL A 82 -0.52 1.32 -14.01
N LEU A 83 -0.74 1.86 -12.81
CA LEU A 83 0.15 2.86 -12.23
C LEU A 83 1.55 2.30 -11.93
N GLY A 84 1.65 1.07 -11.43
CA GLY A 84 2.93 0.39 -11.22
C GLY A 84 3.64 0.08 -12.54
N GLY A 85 2.92 -0.45 -13.53
CA GLY A 85 3.44 -0.76 -14.85
C GLY A 85 3.97 0.47 -15.60
N SER A 86 3.26 1.60 -15.51
CA SER A 86 3.73 2.85 -16.09
C SER A 86 5.09 3.28 -15.54
N GLN A 87 5.36 3.04 -14.25
CA GLN A 87 6.65 3.34 -13.65
C GLN A 87 7.74 2.34 -14.05
N GLN A 88 7.38 1.10 -14.38
CA GLN A 88 8.32 0.11 -14.92
C GLN A 88 8.75 0.49 -16.32
N VAL A 89 7.82 0.88 -17.20
CA VAL A 89 8.14 1.38 -18.56
C VAL A 89 9.09 2.58 -18.52
N ARG A 90 8.99 3.42 -17.49
CA ARG A 90 9.90 4.56 -17.27
C ARG A 90 11.26 4.16 -16.66
N GLY A 91 11.48 2.89 -16.30
CA GLY A 91 12.69 2.47 -15.58
C GLY A 91 12.72 2.89 -14.11
N ALA A 92 11.58 3.36 -13.54
CA ALA A 92 11.52 3.86 -12.18
C ALA A 92 11.40 2.74 -11.13
N HIS A 93 10.76 1.63 -11.47
CA HIS A 93 10.52 0.54 -10.51
C HIS A 93 10.67 -0.83 -11.17
N PHE A 94 11.08 -1.82 -10.37
CA PHE A 94 10.95 -3.24 -10.72
C PHE A 94 9.51 -3.73 -10.48
N MET A 95 9.12 -4.82 -11.17
CA MET A 95 7.82 -5.48 -10.95
C MET A 95 7.62 -5.87 -9.49
N SER A 96 8.68 -6.35 -8.83
CA SER A 96 8.66 -6.70 -7.40
C SER A 96 8.20 -5.53 -6.51
N HIS A 97 8.59 -4.29 -6.82
CA HIS A 97 8.17 -3.11 -6.06
C HIS A 97 6.65 -2.90 -6.14
N THR A 98 6.07 -3.12 -7.32
CA THR A 98 4.62 -3.04 -7.56
C THR A 98 3.86 -4.14 -6.81
N LEU A 99 4.33 -5.39 -6.90
CA LEU A 99 3.70 -6.54 -6.24
C LEU A 99 3.75 -6.40 -4.71
N TRP A 100 4.89 -5.99 -4.16
CA TRP A 100 5.03 -5.71 -2.73
C TRP A 100 4.11 -4.60 -2.26
N THR A 101 3.94 -3.55 -3.06
CA THR A 101 2.99 -2.47 -2.76
C THR A 101 1.56 -3.01 -2.69
N GLY A 102 1.16 -3.85 -3.64
CA GLY A 102 -0.15 -4.51 -3.64
C GLY A 102 -0.35 -5.37 -2.38
N TRP A 103 0.65 -6.18 -2.01
CA TRP A 103 0.60 -7.00 -0.81
C TRP A 103 0.50 -6.17 0.48
N LEU A 104 1.27 -5.09 0.60
CA LEU A 104 1.22 -4.17 1.75
C LEU A 104 -0.15 -3.49 1.87
N CYS A 105 -0.72 -3.02 0.76
CA CYS A 105 -2.05 -2.41 0.76
C CYS A 105 -3.14 -3.43 1.12
N TRP A 106 -3.06 -4.66 0.58
CA TRP A 106 -3.98 -5.74 0.93
C TRP A 106 -3.94 -6.06 2.41
N THR A 107 -2.74 -6.32 2.95
CA THR A 107 -2.54 -6.70 4.35
C THR A 107 -3.00 -5.58 5.29
N THR A 108 -2.67 -4.32 4.97
CA THR A 108 -3.13 -3.16 5.73
C THR A 108 -4.65 -3.05 5.74
N GLY A 109 -5.29 -3.16 4.58
CA GLY A 109 -6.75 -3.12 4.46
C GLY A 109 -7.44 -4.25 5.22
N TRP A 110 -6.87 -5.46 5.18
CA TRP A 110 -7.35 -6.61 5.93
C TRP A 110 -7.23 -6.40 7.45
N LEU A 111 -6.08 -5.93 7.94
CA LEU A 111 -5.86 -5.64 9.37
C LEU A 111 -6.79 -4.54 9.88
N VAL A 112 -6.99 -3.48 9.11
CA VAL A 112 -7.96 -2.41 9.44
C VAL A 112 -9.38 -2.97 9.54
N ALA A 113 -9.78 -3.84 8.60
CA ALA A 113 -11.09 -4.47 8.64
C ALA A 113 -11.27 -5.38 9.86
N LEU A 114 -10.24 -6.14 10.25
CA LEU A 114 -10.26 -6.95 11.48
C LEU A 114 -10.40 -6.06 12.73
N ALA A 115 -9.59 -5.01 12.82
CA ALA A 115 -9.64 -4.06 13.93
C ALA A 115 -11.02 -3.39 14.03
N ALA A 116 -11.61 -2.98 12.91
CA ALA A 116 -12.95 -2.40 12.89
C ALA A 116 -14.03 -3.36 13.41
N VAL A 117 -13.93 -4.66 13.10
CA VAL A 117 -14.85 -5.67 13.65
C VAL A 117 -14.64 -5.85 15.17
N ALA A 118 -13.40 -5.93 15.61
CA ALA A 118 -13.06 -6.13 17.03
C ALA A 118 -13.47 -4.93 17.90
N LEU A 119 -13.40 -3.71 17.37
CA LEU A 119 -13.70 -2.48 18.11
C LEU A 119 -15.20 -2.12 18.13
N ARG A 120 -16.01 -2.68 17.22
CA ARG A 120 -17.46 -2.38 17.13
C ARG A 120 -18.19 -2.44 18.46
N PRO A 121 -18.08 -3.51 19.29
CA PRO A 121 -18.84 -3.59 20.56
C PRO A 121 -18.41 -2.50 21.55
N ARG A 122 -17.11 -2.15 21.57
CA ARG A 122 -16.59 -1.10 22.46
C ARG A 122 -17.09 0.28 22.06
N ILE A 123 -17.12 0.59 20.75
CA ILE A 123 -17.65 1.85 20.23
C ILE A 123 -19.15 1.96 20.50
N ALA A 124 -19.91 0.89 20.29
CA ALA A 124 -21.33 0.86 20.57
C ALA A 124 -21.61 1.11 22.08
N ALA A 125 -20.87 0.44 22.95
CA ALA A 125 -21.00 0.65 24.41
C ALA A 125 -20.69 2.10 24.81
N PHE A 126 -19.64 2.68 24.24
CA PHE A 126 -19.26 4.08 24.49
C PHE A 126 -20.35 5.07 24.05
N LEU A 127 -20.93 4.89 22.86
CA LEU A 127 -21.98 5.76 22.34
C LEU A 127 -23.28 5.68 23.17
N HIS A 128 -23.58 4.52 23.78
CA HIS A 128 -24.75 4.35 24.64
C HIS A 128 -24.52 4.84 26.07
N SER A 129 -23.27 5.03 26.51
CA SER A 129 -22.92 5.52 27.84
C SER A 129 -22.82 7.05 27.94
N THR A 130 -22.86 7.79 26.83
CA THR A 130 -22.90 9.26 26.83
C THR A 130 -24.30 9.73 27.28
N PRO A 131 -24.43 10.48 28.40
CA PRO A 131 -25.71 11.01 28.83
C PRO A 131 -26.27 11.95 27.76
N ALA A 132 -27.60 11.91 27.57
CA ALA A 132 -28.29 12.85 26.73
C ALA A 132 -28.00 14.29 27.19
N PRO A 133 -27.81 15.27 26.27
CA PRO A 133 -27.67 16.67 26.66
C PRO A 133 -28.91 17.08 27.49
N VAL A 134 -28.67 17.64 28.67
CA VAL A 134 -29.73 18.22 29.52
C VAL A 134 -30.33 19.37 28.71
N ALA A 135 -31.58 19.24 28.30
CA ALA A 135 -32.33 20.32 27.69
C ALA A 135 -32.68 21.33 28.82
N ASP A 136 -32.03 22.50 28.74
CA ASP A 136 -32.42 23.67 29.56
C ASP A 136 -33.64 24.36 28.94
#